data_7fbf116a85def41e3a03c80fa2d24ee8
#
_entry.id   7fbf116a85def41e3a03c80fa2d24ee8
#
_cell.length_a   1.000
_cell.length_b   1.000
_cell.length_c   1.000
_cell.angle_alpha   90.00
_cell.angle_beta   90.00
_cell.angle_gamma   90.00
#
_symmetry.space_group_name_H-M   'P 1'
#
loop_
_entity.id
_entity.type
_entity.pdbx_description
1 polymer ?
#
loop_
_entity_poly.entity_id
_entity_poly.type
_entity_poly.pdbx_seq_one_letter_code
_entity_poly.pdbx_strand_id
1 'polypeptide(L)'
;HVSQFGFDSRVVSAVGRDELGEEILKVFNEKKLKMQIEQVDYPTGTVQVTLDDEGVPCYEIKEGVAWDNIPFTDELKRLALSTRAVCFGSLAQRNEVSRATINRFLDTMPDIDGQLKIFDINLRQDFYSKEVLRESFHRCNVLKINDEELVTISRMFGYPGIDLQDKCWILLAKYNLKMLILTCGINGSYVFTPGVVSFQETPKVPVPDT
;
A
#
# COMPACT_ATOMS: atom_id res chain seq x y z
N HIS A 1 -5.57 -4.69 11.71
CA HIS A 1 -6.74 -3.84 12.00
C HIS A 1 -8.01 -4.35 11.33
N VAL A 2 -8.01 -4.71 10.03
CA VAL A 2 -9.22 -5.14 9.31
C VAL A 2 -9.92 -6.32 10.01
N SER A 3 -9.16 -7.31 10.49
CA SER A 3 -9.70 -8.45 11.25
C SER A 3 -10.35 -8.05 12.57
N GLN A 4 -9.90 -6.96 13.20
CA GLN A 4 -10.51 -6.44 14.45
C GLN A 4 -11.93 -5.91 14.24
N PHE A 5 -12.28 -5.56 13.00
CA PHE A 5 -13.64 -5.19 12.60
C PHE A 5 -14.50 -6.37 12.15
N GLY A 6 -14.04 -7.61 12.37
CA GLY A 6 -14.80 -8.82 12.06
C GLY A 6 -14.72 -9.29 10.60
N PHE A 7 -13.87 -8.68 9.79
CA PHE A 7 -13.67 -9.10 8.40
C PHE A 7 -12.66 -10.25 8.28
N ASP A 8 -12.88 -11.13 7.31
CA ASP A 8 -11.89 -12.13 6.91
C ASP A 8 -10.78 -11.47 6.11
N SER A 9 -9.68 -11.16 6.79
CA SER A 9 -8.52 -10.49 6.18
C SER A 9 -7.28 -11.38 6.23
N ARG A 10 -6.44 -11.26 5.20
CA ARG A 10 -5.16 -11.98 5.08
C ARG A 10 -4.05 -11.04 4.70
N VAL A 11 -2.88 -11.28 5.26
CA VAL A 11 -1.65 -10.64 4.83
C VAL A 11 -0.99 -11.51 3.77
N VAL A 12 -0.62 -10.91 2.64
CA VAL A 12 0.14 -11.57 1.57
C VAL A 12 1.55 -11.01 1.57
N SER A 13 2.55 -11.89 1.68
CA SER A 13 3.97 -11.49 1.70
C SER A 13 4.86 -12.71 1.44
N ALA A 14 6.18 -12.52 1.57
CA ALA A 14 7.15 -13.60 1.67
C ALA A 14 8.16 -13.31 2.77
N VAL A 15 8.67 -14.37 3.38
CA VAL A 15 9.76 -14.34 4.37
C VAL A 15 10.88 -15.31 3.96
N GLY A 16 12.06 -15.13 4.51
CA GLY A 16 13.17 -16.03 4.30
C GLY A 16 13.00 -17.35 5.07
N ARG A 17 13.83 -18.33 4.71
CA ARG A 17 14.03 -19.57 5.48
C ARG A 17 15.10 -19.33 6.56
N ASP A 18 14.87 -18.33 7.39
CA ASP A 18 15.77 -17.86 8.43
C ASP A 18 15.03 -17.64 9.76
N GLU A 19 15.77 -17.38 10.83
CA GLU A 19 15.21 -17.22 12.18
C GLU A 19 14.18 -16.07 12.23
N LEU A 20 14.42 -14.97 11.52
CA LEU A 20 13.49 -13.84 11.48
C LEU A 20 12.18 -14.21 10.77
N GLY A 21 12.26 -14.99 9.70
CA GLY A 21 11.09 -15.50 8.99
C GLY A 21 10.25 -16.44 9.88
N GLU A 22 10.91 -17.33 10.62
CA GLU A 22 10.23 -18.23 11.57
C GLU A 22 9.57 -17.44 12.72
N GLU A 23 10.24 -16.41 13.24
CA GLU A 23 9.68 -15.54 14.27
C GLU A 23 8.42 -14.81 13.78
N ILE A 24 8.45 -14.24 12.55
CA ILE A 24 7.28 -13.60 11.95
C ILE A 24 6.11 -14.58 11.85
N LEU A 25 6.34 -15.77 11.30
CA LEU A 25 5.28 -16.79 11.16
C LEU A 25 4.71 -17.22 12.52
N LYS A 26 5.57 -17.36 13.53
CA LYS A 26 5.16 -17.67 14.91
C LYS A 26 4.25 -16.58 15.48
N VAL A 27 4.65 -15.31 15.36
CA VAL A 27 3.85 -14.16 15.85
C VAL A 27 2.49 -14.09 15.16
N PHE A 28 2.41 -14.35 13.85
CA PHE A 28 1.14 -14.40 13.13
C PHE A 28 0.22 -15.51 13.66
N ASN A 29 0.77 -16.70 13.92
CA ASN A 29 0.03 -17.83 14.49
C ASN A 29 -0.45 -17.53 15.93
N GLU A 30 0.40 -16.99 16.79
CA GLU A 30 0.05 -16.61 18.15
C GLU A 30 -1.07 -15.58 18.21
N LYS A 31 -1.02 -14.59 17.32
CA LYS A 31 -2.07 -13.56 17.17
C LYS A 31 -3.29 -14.04 16.37
N LYS A 32 -3.31 -15.27 15.91
CA LYS A 32 -4.38 -15.87 15.07
C LYS A 32 -4.71 -15.02 13.82
N LEU A 33 -3.69 -14.39 13.25
CA LEU A 33 -3.83 -13.61 12.01
C LEU A 33 -3.76 -14.57 10.81
N LYS A 34 -4.71 -14.43 9.90
CA LYS A 34 -4.67 -15.19 8.65
C LYS A 34 -3.60 -14.61 7.73
N MET A 35 -2.83 -15.49 7.11
CA MET A 35 -1.73 -15.13 6.24
C MET A 35 -1.68 -16.01 5.01
N GLN A 36 -1.12 -15.48 3.93
CA GLN A 36 -0.61 -16.16 2.75
C GLN A 36 0.82 -15.70 2.58
N ILE A 37 1.72 -16.23 3.39
CA ILE A 37 3.14 -15.87 3.43
C ILE A 37 3.94 -17.07 2.93
N GLU A 38 4.68 -16.86 1.85
CA GLU A 38 5.55 -17.87 1.26
C GLU A 38 6.95 -17.79 1.89
N GLN A 39 7.60 -18.93 2.10
CA GLN A 39 9.01 -18.98 2.45
C GLN A 39 9.86 -19.14 1.19
N VAL A 40 10.75 -18.20 0.94
CA VAL A 40 11.59 -18.14 -0.26
C VAL A 40 13.08 -18.17 0.10
N ASP A 41 13.94 -18.45 -0.89
CA ASP A 41 15.39 -18.52 -0.70
C ASP A 41 16.08 -17.13 -0.79
N TYR A 42 15.46 -16.15 -0.14
CA TYR A 42 15.96 -14.78 0.06
C TYR A 42 15.86 -14.43 1.55
N PRO A 43 16.73 -13.56 2.06
CA PRO A 43 16.68 -13.19 3.48
C PRO A 43 15.37 -12.48 3.82
N THR A 44 14.89 -12.67 5.04
CA THR A 44 13.75 -11.91 5.56
C THR A 44 14.05 -10.42 5.56
N GLY A 45 13.10 -9.62 5.09
CA GLY A 45 13.28 -8.18 4.96
C GLY A 45 13.42 -7.48 6.30
N THR A 46 14.42 -6.62 6.39
CA THR A 46 14.70 -5.81 7.57
C THR A 46 14.79 -4.33 7.22
N VAL A 47 14.51 -3.49 8.21
CA VAL A 47 14.77 -2.06 8.15
C VAL A 47 15.80 -1.74 9.21
N GLN A 48 16.93 -1.15 8.81
CA GLN A 48 17.91 -0.65 9.75
C GLN A 48 17.57 0.78 10.12
N VAL A 49 17.59 1.08 11.42
CA VAL A 49 17.37 2.44 11.92
C VAL A 49 18.67 2.92 12.52
N THR A 50 19.18 4.03 12.00
CA THR A 50 20.33 4.76 12.54
C THR A 50 19.87 6.15 12.92
N LEU A 51 20.54 6.76 13.89
CA LEU A 51 20.31 8.16 14.22
C LEU A 51 21.40 9.00 13.53
N ASP A 52 21.01 10.12 12.95
CA ASP A 52 21.96 11.11 12.45
C ASP A 52 22.57 11.91 13.60
N ASP A 53 23.44 12.88 13.27
CA ASP A 53 24.15 13.73 14.26
C ASP A 53 23.20 14.62 15.08
N GLU A 54 21.95 14.82 14.61
CA GLU A 54 20.90 15.58 15.27
C GLU A 54 19.92 14.68 16.05
N GLY A 55 20.14 13.35 16.03
CA GLY A 55 19.29 12.35 16.69
C GLY A 55 18.02 12.00 15.90
N VAL A 56 17.94 12.37 14.61
CA VAL A 56 16.80 12.06 13.74
C VAL A 56 16.96 10.64 13.19
N PRO A 57 15.90 9.79 13.24
CA PRO A 57 15.97 8.44 12.72
C PRO A 57 16.13 8.41 11.19
N CYS A 58 17.19 7.76 10.70
CA CYS A 58 17.38 7.42 9.31
C CYS A 58 17.03 5.94 9.09
N TYR A 59 16.17 5.67 8.13
CA TYR A 59 15.69 4.32 7.82
C TYR A 59 16.34 3.80 6.55
N GLU A 60 16.98 2.64 6.62
CA GLU A 60 17.51 1.92 5.47
C GLU A 60 16.68 0.66 5.24
N ILE A 61 15.89 0.64 4.16
CA ILE A 61 15.08 -0.51 3.76
C ILE A 61 15.92 -1.40 2.87
N LYS A 62 16.31 -2.59 3.36
CA LYS A 62 17.15 -3.51 2.61
C LYS A 62 16.48 -4.01 1.34
N GLU A 63 17.25 -4.09 0.26
CA GLU A 63 16.84 -4.65 -1.03
C GLU A 63 17.26 -6.12 -1.19
N GLY A 64 16.67 -6.80 -2.19
CA GLY A 64 16.98 -8.21 -2.46
C GLY A 64 16.48 -9.16 -1.38
N VAL A 65 15.41 -8.83 -0.72
CA VAL A 65 14.85 -9.58 0.39
C VAL A 65 13.63 -10.39 -0.03
N ALA A 66 13.12 -11.23 0.88
CA ALA A 66 12.03 -12.16 0.60
C ALA A 66 10.78 -11.50 0.02
N TRP A 67 10.30 -10.38 0.58
CA TRP A 67 9.10 -9.70 0.09
C TRP A 67 9.30 -8.95 -1.24
N ASP A 68 10.52 -8.84 -1.76
CA ASP A 68 10.81 -8.45 -3.14
C ASP A 68 10.53 -9.61 -4.13
N ASN A 69 10.37 -10.83 -3.62
CA ASN A 69 10.30 -12.06 -4.39
C ASN A 69 9.05 -12.91 -4.06
N ILE A 70 7.89 -12.28 -3.90
CA ILE A 70 6.62 -12.94 -3.62
C ILE A 70 6.20 -13.75 -4.86
N PRO A 71 6.11 -15.10 -4.80
CA PRO A 71 5.69 -15.90 -5.93
C PRO A 71 4.17 -15.86 -6.13
N PHE A 72 3.72 -16.01 -7.38
CA PHE A 72 2.30 -16.17 -7.67
C PHE A 72 1.93 -17.65 -7.68
N THR A 73 1.51 -18.17 -6.53
CA THR A 73 1.13 -19.59 -6.34
C THR A 73 -0.33 -19.85 -6.72
N ASP A 74 -0.71 -21.13 -6.83
CA ASP A 74 -2.12 -21.52 -7.05
C ASP A 74 -3.01 -21.16 -5.86
N GLU A 75 -2.47 -21.16 -4.64
CA GLU A 75 -3.14 -20.67 -3.43
C GLU A 75 -3.44 -19.18 -3.56
N LEU A 76 -2.46 -18.39 -3.97
CA LEU A 76 -2.61 -16.95 -4.16
C LEU A 76 -3.62 -16.65 -5.28
N LYS A 77 -3.64 -17.45 -6.35
CA LYS A 77 -4.64 -17.36 -7.42
C LYS A 77 -6.05 -17.63 -6.88
N ARG A 78 -6.24 -18.69 -6.08
CA ARG A 78 -7.55 -18.99 -5.45
C ARG A 78 -7.99 -17.86 -4.51
N LEU A 79 -7.05 -17.30 -3.74
CA LEU A 79 -7.31 -16.15 -2.90
C LEU A 79 -7.78 -14.96 -3.72
N ALA A 80 -7.10 -14.62 -4.83
CA ALA A 80 -7.47 -13.52 -5.70
C ALA A 80 -8.90 -13.65 -6.23
N LEU A 81 -9.30 -14.83 -6.68
CA LEU A 81 -10.65 -15.13 -7.18
C LEU A 81 -11.76 -14.93 -6.14
N SER A 82 -11.45 -15.05 -4.86
CA SER A 82 -12.42 -14.88 -3.75
C SER A 82 -12.31 -13.53 -3.05
N THR A 83 -11.33 -12.69 -3.44
CA THR A 83 -11.06 -11.41 -2.77
C THR A 83 -12.04 -10.33 -3.20
N ARG A 84 -12.70 -9.69 -2.21
CA ARG A 84 -13.60 -8.55 -2.39
C ARG A 84 -12.88 -7.21 -2.25
N ALA A 85 -11.86 -7.16 -1.40
CA ALA A 85 -11.06 -5.95 -1.19
C ALA A 85 -9.58 -6.30 -1.07
N VAL A 86 -8.72 -5.52 -1.72
CA VAL A 86 -7.27 -5.63 -1.61
C VAL A 86 -6.67 -4.24 -1.39
N CYS A 87 -5.70 -4.16 -0.49
CA CYS A 87 -4.87 -2.97 -0.32
C CYS A 87 -3.44 -3.30 -0.75
N PHE A 88 -2.84 -2.46 -1.58
CA PHE A 88 -1.47 -2.61 -2.06
C PHE A 88 -0.79 -1.24 -2.15
N GLY A 89 0.54 -1.23 -2.13
CA GLY A 89 1.35 0.00 -2.15
C GLY A 89 2.42 -0.02 -3.23
N SER A 90 3.20 1.07 -3.32
CA SER A 90 4.28 1.20 -4.29
C SER A 90 5.53 0.42 -3.90
N LEU A 91 5.89 0.40 -2.60
CA LEU A 91 7.14 -0.17 -2.12
C LEU A 91 7.32 -1.65 -2.47
N ALA A 92 6.28 -2.47 -2.29
CA ALA A 92 6.31 -3.89 -2.63
C ALA A 92 6.42 -4.16 -4.15
N GLN A 93 6.33 -3.13 -4.98
CA GLN A 93 6.44 -3.20 -6.43
C GLN A 93 7.82 -2.75 -6.95
N ARG A 94 8.76 -2.41 -6.07
CA ARG A 94 10.11 -1.98 -6.47
C ARG A 94 10.86 -3.07 -7.23
N ASN A 95 10.69 -4.33 -6.86
CA ASN A 95 11.26 -5.48 -7.56
C ASN A 95 10.24 -6.07 -8.55
N GLU A 96 10.72 -6.52 -9.70
CA GLU A 96 9.90 -7.02 -10.80
C GLU A 96 9.08 -8.26 -10.41
N VAL A 97 9.65 -9.18 -9.61
CA VAL A 97 8.99 -10.44 -9.23
C VAL A 97 7.72 -10.16 -8.41
N SER A 98 7.83 -9.41 -7.33
CA SER A 98 6.66 -9.05 -6.51
C SER A 98 5.70 -8.13 -7.24
N ARG A 99 6.20 -7.20 -8.08
CA ARG A 99 5.35 -6.37 -8.94
C ARG A 99 4.52 -7.20 -9.90
N ALA A 100 5.12 -8.19 -10.57
CA ALA A 100 4.39 -9.09 -11.46
C ALA A 100 3.32 -9.90 -10.70
N THR A 101 3.64 -10.37 -9.50
CA THR A 101 2.69 -11.08 -8.62
C THR A 101 1.53 -10.19 -8.20
N ILE A 102 1.79 -8.95 -7.76
CA ILE A 102 0.76 -7.98 -7.39
C ILE A 102 -0.15 -7.69 -8.58
N ASN A 103 0.43 -7.37 -9.73
CA ASN A 103 -0.33 -7.09 -10.95
C ASN A 103 -1.20 -8.28 -11.35
N ARG A 104 -0.65 -9.49 -11.35
CA ARG A 104 -1.38 -10.72 -11.67
C ARG A 104 -2.49 -11.00 -10.65
N PHE A 105 -2.29 -10.71 -9.38
CA PHE A 105 -3.33 -10.80 -8.35
C PHE A 105 -4.49 -9.87 -8.66
N LEU A 106 -4.19 -8.59 -8.91
CA LEU A 106 -5.19 -7.56 -9.24
C LEU A 106 -5.97 -7.88 -10.51
N ASP A 107 -5.28 -8.41 -11.53
CA ASP A 107 -5.87 -8.80 -12.82
C ASP A 107 -6.69 -10.11 -12.70
N THR A 108 -6.39 -10.97 -11.70
CA THR A 108 -7.13 -12.22 -11.43
C THR A 108 -8.39 -11.99 -10.60
N MET A 109 -8.45 -10.91 -9.83
CA MET A 109 -9.65 -10.58 -9.04
C MET A 109 -10.86 -10.43 -9.97
N PRO A 110 -12.04 -10.98 -9.62
CA PRO A 110 -13.24 -10.84 -10.44
C PRO A 110 -13.67 -9.37 -10.51
N ASP A 111 -14.20 -8.96 -11.66
CA ASP A 111 -14.81 -7.64 -11.80
C ASP A 111 -16.29 -7.72 -11.37
N ILE A 112 -16.54 -7.49 -10.09
CA ILE A 112 -17.87 -7.55 -9.48
C ILE A 112 -18.19 -6.24 -8.78
N ASP A 113 -19.46 -5.90 -8.69
CA ASP A 113 -19.88 -4.70 -7.98
C ASP A 113 -19.50 -4.76 -6.49
N GLY A 114 -19.11 -3.61 -5.95
CA GLY A 114 -18.62 -3.48 -4.58
C GLY A 114 -17.20 -3.96 -4.35
N GLN A 115 -16.46 -4.40 -5.38
CA GLN A 115 -15.05 -4.75 -5.25
C GLN A 115 -14.18 -3.51 -5.05
N LEU A 116 -13.20 -3.62 -4.14
CA LEU A 116 -12.27 -2.54 -3.83
C LEU A 116 -10.82 -2.96 -4.10
N LYS A 117 -10.19 -2.26 -5.02
CA LYS A 117 -8.74 -2.32 -5.28
C LYS A 117 -8.14 -1.00 -4.79
N ILE A 118 -7.60 -1.03 -3.55
CA ILE A 118 -7.15 0.16 -2.82
C ILE A 118 -5.65 0.31 -3.04
N PHE A 119 -5.25 1.36 -3.70
CA PHE A 119 -3.85 1.73 -3.84
C PHE A 119 -3.50 2.80 -2.79
N ASP A 120 -2.76 2.40 -1.76
CA ASP A 120 -2.09 3.34 -0.84
C ASP A 120 -0.70 3.62 -1.41
N ILE A 121 -0.50 4.81 -1.97
CA ILE A 121 0.74 5.14 -2.69
C ILE A 121 1.96 4.89 -1.82
N ASN A 122 1.99 5.49 -0.63
CA ASN A 122 2.98 5.27 0.41
C ASN A 122 4.42 5.29 -0.13
N LEU A 123 4.83 6.41 -0.75
CA LEU A 123 6.17 6.58 -1.31
C LEU A 123 7.25 6.42 -0.25
N ARG A 124 8.28 5.65 -0.56
CA ARG A 124 9.44 5.44 0.31
C ARG A 124 10.71 5.58 -0.49
N GLN A 125 11.61 6.49 -0.04
CA GLN A 125 12.87 6.75 -0.70
C GLN A 125 12.68 6.92 -2.22
N ASP A 126 13.51 6.26 -3.05
CA ASP A 126 13.40 6.25 -4.51
C ASP A 126 12.83 4.92 -5.06
N PHE A 127 12.16 4.13 -4.21
CA PHE A 127 11.62 2.81 -4.56
C PHE A 127 10.30 2.87 -5.33
N TYR A 128 10.16 3.84 -6.24
CA TYR A 128 9.00 3.98 -7.11
C TYR A 128 9.42 4.56 -8.47
N SER A 129 8.61 4.31 -9.47
CA SER A 129 8.80 4.91 -10.80
C SER A 129 7.47 5.42 -11.34
N LYS A 130 7.57 6.35 -12.30
CA LYS A 130 6.38 6.88 -12.99
C LYS A 130 5.55 5.77 -13.65
N GLU A 131 6.20 4.72 -14.13
CA GLU A 131 5.56 3.58 -14.76
C GLU A 131 4.78 2.74 -13.75
N VAL A 132 5.41 2.32 -12.65
CA VAL A 132 4.78 1.57 -11.56
C VAL A 132 3.56 2.30 -11.02
N LEU A 133 3.69 3.60 -10.78
CA LEU A 133 2.60 4.43 -10.28
C LEU A 133 1.45 4.52 -11.30
N ARG A 134 1.76 4.72 -12.60
CA ARG A 134 0.75 4.78 -13.65
C ARG A 134 -0.02 3.46 -13.76
N GLU A 135 0.67 2.33 -13.76
CA GLU A 135 0.06 1.01 -13.81
C GLU A 135 -0.83 0.75 -12.60
N SER A 136 -0.39 1.15 -11.41
CA SER A 136 -1.16 1.03 -10.18
C SER A 136 -2.42 1.89 -10.19
N PHE A 137 -2.34 3.13 -10.70
CA PHE A 137 -3.50 4.00 -10.86
C PHE A 137 -4.56 3.42 -11.81
N HIS A 138 -4.14 2.73 -12.86
CA HIS A 138 -5.08 2.08 -13.79
C HIS A 138 -5.72 0.81 -13.23
N ARG A 139 -5.08 0.15 -12.26
CA ARG A 139 -5.59 -1.07 -11.64
C ARG A 139 -6.42 -0.83 -10.39
N CYS A 140 -6.25 0.31 -9.73
CA CYS A 140 -7.03 0.63 -8.53
C CYS A 140 -8.38 1.28 -8.88
N ASN A 141 -9.33 1.19 -7.96
CA ASN A 141 -10.56 1.97 -7.98
C ASN A 141 -10.75 2.83 -6.72
N VAL A 142 -9.86 2.67 -5.74
CA VAL A 142 -9.72 3.54 -4.57
C VAL A 142 -8.26 3.94 -4.46
N LEU A 143 -8.00 5.24 -4.35
CA LEU A 143 -6.67 5.80 -4.17
C LEU A 143 -6.57 6.46 -2.79
N LYS A 144 -5.55 6.10 -2.01
CA LYS A 144 -5.18 6.83 -0.80
C LYS A 144 -3.82 7.48 -1.03
N ILE A 145 -3.73 8.77 -0.73
CA ILE A 145 -2.56 9.60 -0.93
C ILE A 145 -2.47 10.67 0.17
N ASN A 146 -1.29 11.05 0.59
CA ASN A 146 -1.12 12.21 1.45
C ASN A 146 -0.82 13.47 0.63
N ASP A 147 -0.82 14.63 1.28
CA ASP A 147 -0.63 15.95 0.65
C ASP A 147 0.77 16.11 0.01
N GLU A 148 1.83 15.63 0.64
CA GLU A 148 3.20 15.66 0.09
C GLU A 148 3.35 14.75 -1.11
N GLU A 149 2.81 13.55 -1.03
CA GLU A 149 2.76 12.59 -2.14
C GLU A 149 1.97 13.15 -3.33
N LEU A 150 0.84 13.82 -3.05
CA LEU A 150 0.02 14.43 -4.10
C LEU A 150 0.78 15.53 -4.86
N VAL A 151 1.57 16.34 -4.16
CA VAL A 151 2.45 17.33 -4.80
C VAL A 151 3.51 16.64 -5.66
N THR A 152 4.16 15.61 -5.14
CA THR A 152 5.19 14.84 -5.86
C THR A 152 4.62 14.21 -7.13
N ILE A 153 3.47 13.53 -7.02
CA ILE A 153 2.77 12.90 -8.15
C ILE A 153 2.35 13.95 -9.18
N SER A 154 1.81 15.08 -8.73
CA SER A 154 1.37 16.14 -9.64
C SER A 154 2.52 16.71 -10.46
N ARG A 155 3.68 16.91 -9.86
CA ARG A 155 4.91 17.33 -10.57
C ARG A 155 5.39 16.26 -11.56
N MET A 156 5.45 15.01 -11.12
CA MET A 156 5.94 13.89 -11.92
C MET A 156 5.09 13.65 -13.17
N PHE A 157 3.77 13.80 -13.06
CA PHE A 157 2.81 13.54 -14.15
C PHE A 157 2.38 14.80 -14.90
N GLY A 158 2.76 15.99 -14.42
CA GLY A 158 2.38 17.26 -15.03
C GLY A 158 0.89 17.56 -14.88
N TYR A 159 0.30 17.20 -13.73
CA TYR A 159 -1.11 17.51 -13.47
C TYR A 159 -1.25 18.98 -13.10
N PRO A 160 -2.14 19.71 -13.81
CA PRO A 160 -2.45 21.09 -13.43
C PRO A 160 -3.27 21.09 -12.13
N GLY A 161 -3.52 22.26 -11.61
CA GLY A 161 -4.34 22.46 -10.42
C GLY A 161 -3.67 23.48 -9.51
N ILE A 162 -4.46 24.42 -9.02
CA ILE A 162 -3.98 25.51 -8.15
C ILE A 162 -3.82 24.96 -6.73
N ASP A 163 -4.79 24.17 -6.27
CA ASP A 163 -4.79 23.61 -4.93
C ASP A 163 -4.79 22.08 -4.92
N LEU A 164 -4.78 21.49 -3.72
CA LEU A 164 -4.75 20.04 -3.55
C LEU A 164 -6.08 19.38 -3.98
N GLN A 165 -7.20 20.07 -3.79
CA GLN A 165 -8.51 19.51 -4.14
C GLN A 165 -8.67 19.40 -5.66
N ASP A 166 -8.24 20.42 -6.42
CA ASP A 166 -8.22 20.38 -7.89
C ASP A 166 -7.45 19.15 -8.40
N LYS A 167 -6.26 18.91 -7.82
CA LYS A 167 -5.44 17.74 -8.16
C LYS A 167 -6.12 16.42 -7.85
N CYS A 168 -6.84 16.35 -6.73
CA CYS A 168 -7.64 15.17 -6.37
C CYS A 168 -8.76 14.91 -7.39
N TRP A 169 -9.49 15.96 -7.81
CA TRP A 169 -10.54 15.84 -8.83
C TRP A 169 -9.97 15.38 -10.18
N ILE A 170 -8.80 15.87 -10.55
CA ILE A 170 -8.12 15.44 -11.79
C ILE A 170 -7.77 13.95 -11.74
N LEU A 171 -7.18 13.49 -10.63
CA LEU A 171 -6.82 12.08 -10.44
C LEU A 171 -8.07 11.20 -10.44
N LEU A 172 -9.10 11.58 -9.70
CA LEU A 172 -10.36 10.84 -9.60
C LEU A 172 -11.00 10.66 -10.98
N ALA A 173 -11.09 11.73 -11.75
CA ALA A 173 -11.68 11.70 -13.10
C ALA A 173 -10.79 10.93 -14.09
N LYS A 174 -9.48 11.21 -14.11
CA LYS A 174 -8.53 10.62 -15.06
C LYS A 174 -8.45 9.11 -14.99
N TYR A 175 -8.48 8.56 -13.77
CA TYR A 175 -8.36 7.13 -13.54
C TYR A 175 -9.68 6.44 -13.21
N ASN A 176 -10.81 7.17 -13.39
CA ASN A 176 -12.16 6.66 -13.13
C ASN A 176 -12.29 6.01 -11.75
N LEU A 177 -11.76 6.69 -10.74
CA LEU A 177 -11.75 6.16 -9.36
C LEU A 177 -13.16 6.26 -8.76
N LYS A 178 -13.55 5.25 -7.98
CA LYS A 178 -14.74 5.29 -7.13
C LYS A 178 -14.54 6.21 -5.93
N MET A 179 -13.29 6.31 -5.45
CA MET A 179 -12.95 7.09 -4.27
C MET A 179 -11.48 7.51 -4.29
N LEU A 180 -11.20 8.72 -3.81
CA LEU A 180 -9.87 9.19 -3.49
C LEU A 180 -9.85 9.71 -2.06
N ILE A 181 -8.89 9.24 -1.26
CA ILE A 181 -8.70 9.65 0.14
C ILE A 181 -7.40 10.45 0.21
N LEU A 182 -7.52 11.73 0.56
CA LEU A 182 -6.39 12.62 0.80
C LEU A 182 -6.21 12.81 2.31
N THR A 183 -5.04 12.44 2.83
CA THR A 183 -4.68 12.68 4.24
C THR A 183 -3.74 13.88 4.34
N CYS A 184 -4.01 14.79 5.28
CA CYS A 184 -3.25 16.03 5.48
C CYS A 184 -2.72 16.13 6.93
N GLY A 185 -2.28 15.04 7.51
CA GLY A 185 -1.72 14.98 8.85
C GLY A 185 -2.66 15.62 9.91
N ILE A 186 -2.16 16.61 10.63
CA ILE A 186 -2.95 17.32 11.66
C ILE A 186 -4.10 18.16 11.07
N ASN A 187 -4.09 18.42 9.77
CA ASN A 187 -5.10 19.22 9.07
C ASN A 187 -6.33 18.40 8.62
N GLY A 188 -6.41 17.13 8.97
CA GLY A 188 -7.57 16.32 8.68
C GLY A 188 -7.41 15.45 7.42
N SER A 189 -8.54 14.96 6.93
CA SER A 189 -8.61 14.10 5.74
C SER A 189 -9.81 14.44 4.89
N TYR A 190 -9.65 14.33 3.58
CA TYR A 190 -10.71 14.50 2.59
C TYR A 190 -11.01 13.17 1.91
N VAL A 191 -12.27 12.93 1.63
CA VAL A 191 -12.73 11.80 0.81
C VAL A 191 -13.49 12.36 -0.38
N PHE A 192 -12.99 12.09 -1.58
CA PHE A 192 -13.58 12.47 -2.84
C PHE A 192 -14.26 11.25 -3.48
N THR A 193 -15.50 11.42 -3.88
CA THR A 193 -16.24 10.49 -4.74
C THR A 193 -16.85 11.28 -5.89
N PRO A 194 -17.31 10.68 -7.00
CA PRO A 194 -17.87 11.44 -8.12
C PRO A 194 -18.92 12.46 -7.67
N GLY A 195 -18.58 13.75 -7.79
CA GLY A 195 -19.45 14.88 -7.45
C GLY A 195 -19.57 15.24 -5.97
N VAL A 196 -18.87 14.54 -5.06
CA VAL A 196 -18.96 14.80 -3.60
C VAL A 196 -17.57 14.81 -2.98
N VAL A 197 -17.35 15.77 -2.09
CA VAL A 197 -16.20 15.79 -1.18
C VAL A 197 -16.68 15.85 0.26
N SER A 198 -16.11 15.02 1.12
CA SER A 198 -16.30 15.04 2.56
C SER A 198 -15.01 15.36 3.26
N PHE A 199 -15.07 16.07 4.37
CA PHE A 199 -13.90 16.43 5.18
C PHE A 199 -14.09 15.99 6.61
N GLN A 200 -13.03 15.50 7.23
CA GLN A 200 -12.98 15.17 8.65
C GLN A 200 -11.70 15.75 9.26
N GLU A 201 -11.86 16.54 10.32
CA GLU A 201 -10.73 17.03 11.11
C GLU A 201 -10.01 15.87 11.82
N THR A 202 -8.69 15.99 11.99
CA THR A 202 -7.93 15.03 12.79
C THR A 202 -8.33 15.15 14.26
N PRO A 203 -8.77 14.05 14.91
CA PRO A 203 -9.10 14.07 16.33
C PRO A 203 -7.85 14.41 17.17
N LYS A 204 -8.00 15.36 18.09
CA LYS A 204 -6.95 15.69 19.06
C LYS A 204 -6.97 14.64 20.17
N VAL A 205 -5.97 13.75 20.13
CA VAL A 205 -5.76 12.75 21.18
C VAL A 205 -4.40 12.99 21.83
N PRO A 206 -4.24 12.75 23.15
CA PRO A 206 -2.91 12.69 23.76
C PRO A 206 -2.11 11.58 23.07
N VAL A 207 -1.00 11.91 22.46
CA VAL A 207 -0.08 10.93 21.90
C VAL A 207 0.91 10.61 23.02
N PRO A 208 0.92 9.38 23.57
CA PRO A 208 2.00 8.98 24.45
C PRO A 208 3.30 8.99 23.62
N ASP A 209 4.36 9.51 24.19
CA ASP A 209 5.70 9.47 23.59
C ASP A 209 6.00 8.04 23.13
N THR A 210 6.32 7.91 21.86
CA THR A 210 6.68 6.63 21.21
C THR A 210 8.20 6.51 21.12
#